data_0c233736c10e24ef95220db7bc4be2ee
#
_entry.id   0c233736c10e24ef95220db7bc4be2ee
#
_cell.length_a   1.000
_cell.length_b   1.000
_cell.length_c   1.000
_cell.angle_alpha   90.00
_cell.angle_beta   90.00
_cell.angle_gamma   90.00
#
_symmetry.space_group_name_H-M   'P 1'
#
loop_
_entity.id
_entity.type
_entity.pdbx_description
1 polymer ?
#
loop_
_entity_poly.entity_id
_entity_poly.type
_entity_poly.pdbx_seq_one_letter_code
_entity_poly.pdbx_strand_id
1 'polypeptide(L)'
;MPASPSPSRFAGLDGLRAIAVGLVLIYHLFPGAGVHSGLVGVDVFFVVSGFLITSLMLRPSTHSLGYRMLDFWRRRARRLLPALAVALTVCASVAWAIGGDVLVGIGRQLLGASTFSYNWVALAGGSDYFAATEPELFRNVWSLAVEEQFYLLWPLLLPLLLVVLRARWLLVAFAIVAAGASAWWMSVLVGEGAVTRAYFGTDSHAFGLLLGIALAFALRDMPDRAWMHSSAARVGGFAIGMLGIGLIVVAALQPGHPAGSGFPGTLLLASVGSLLSILAGVLPGSWFGRAVDVQPLRWIGDRSYGIYLWHWPLLVLVLAATGQGVSAGAAGVPVLSGWVTLVLAVVIAAVSFRMLETPVRRLGLRRSLRAIGARFKRNPLTRFATLSALVAALLALGGTTAAVAMAPPMTTAEATILAGQKALKNRTAKPAPHPEPTPTAIDGNQITAVGDSVMLASAPALYERFPGAFVDAKVSRSSWKGPGIIDALAASGALRQHVVVALGTNGSIDRRVLQKMADEVGPNRDLVLVNAYAPRDWIPGVNAELQAFASVRSGVVVADWSGAIAPHEDLLAGDRIHPGAAGGRIFAEVVEKGIRDSEAERAARPHRTPEPMGY
;
A
#
# COMPACT_ATOMS: atom_id res chain seq x y z
N MET A 1 -16.83 -36.67 -35.34
CA MET A 1 -16.59 -35.26 -35.63
C MET A 1 -15.19 -34.92 -35.11
N PRO A 2 -14.24 -34.45 -35.92
CA PRO A 2 -12.93 -34.04 -35.43
C PRO A 2 -13.11 -32.87 -34.44
N ALA A 3 -12.44 -32.96 -33.29
CA ALA A 3 -12.46 -31.93 -32.30
C ALA A 3 -11.99 -30.61 -32.91
N SER A 4 -12.84 -29.57 -32.85
CA SER A 4 -12.45 -28.22 -33.25
C SER A 4 -11.15 -27.84 -32.55
N PRO A 5 -10.15 -27.29 -33.27
CA PRO A 5 -8.88 -26.91 -32.64
C PRO A 5 -9.15 -25.94 -31.49
N SER A 6 -8.65 -26.28 -30.32
CA SER A 6 -8.70 -25.38 -29.17
C SER A 6 -8.11 -24.03 -29.59
N PRO A 7 -8.73 -22.89 -29.24
CA PRO A 7 -8.24 -21.57 -29.64
C PRO A 7 -6.75 -21.46 -29.22
N SER A 8 -5.90 -21.19 -30.22
CA SER A 8 -4.45 -21.12 -30.02
C SER A 8 -4.13 -20.17 -28.84
N ARG A 9 -3.62 -20.74 -27.76
CA ARG A 9 -3.21 -20.04 -26.56
C ARG A 9 -1.92 -19.27 -26.91
N PHE A 10 -1.83 -18.01 -26.57
CA PHE A 10 -0.59 -17.26 -26.74
C PHE A 10 0.47 -17.82 -25.78
N ALA A 11 1.59 -18.30 -26.33
CA ALA A 11 2.67 -18.87 -25.54
C ALA A 11 3.41 -17.77 -24.73
N GLY A 12 3.87 -18.12 -23.53
CA GLY A 12 4.62 -17.23 -22.65
C GLY A 12 3.79 -16.33 -21.75
N LEU A 13 2.48 -16.15 -22.02
CA LEU A 13 1.65 -15.24 -21.23
C LEU A 13 1.36 -15.75 -19.82
N ASP A 14 1.21 -17.06 -19.65
CA ASP A 14 0.95 -17.61 -18.32
C ASP A 14 2.19 -17.53 -17.43
N GLY A 15 3.37 -17.80 -18.01
CA GLY A 15 4.62 -17.61 -17.28
C GLY A 15 4.92 -16.16 -16.96
N LEU A 16 4.62 -15.22 -17.86
CA LEU A 16 4.77 -13.79 -17.59
C LEU A 16 3.84 -13.34 -16.45
N ARG A 17 2.60 -13.84 -16.42
CA ARG A 17 1.67 -13.59 -15.30
C ARG A 17 2.15 -14.19 -13.98
N ALA A 18 2.84 -15.35 -14.03
CA ALA A 18 3.45 -15.95 -12.85
C ALA A 18 4.58 -15.07 -12.29
N ILE A 19 5.43 -14.54 -13.16
CA ILE A 19 6.48 -13.59 -12.76
C ILE A 19 5.85 -12.33 -12.15
N ALA A 20 4.85 -11.77 -12.80
CA ALA A 20 4.15 -10.58 -12.35
C ALA A 20 3.57 -10.74 -10.93
N VAL A 21 2.80 -11.82 -10.68
CA VAL A 21 2.25 -12.06 -9.35
C VAL A 21 3.34 -12.36 -8.34
N GLY A 22 4.42 -13.06 -8.74
CA GLY A 22 5.57 -13.33 -7.89
C GLY A 22 6.24 -12.06 -7.37
N LEU A 23 6.46 -11.07 -8.24
CA LEU A 23 7.02 -9.77 -7.85
C LEU A 23 6.12 -9.04 -6.84
N VAL A 24 4.80 -9.02 -7.07
CA VAL A 24 3.83 -8.43 -6.15
C VAL A 24 3.85 -9.12 -4.79
N LEU A 25 3.90 -10.47 -4.77
CA LEU A 25 3.96 -11.25 -3.53
C LEU A 25 5.24 -10.98 -2.75
N ILE A 26 6.40 -10.98 -3.42
CA ILE A 26 7.68 -10.70 -2.76
C ILE A 26 7.65 -9.30 -2.15
N TYR A 27 7.19 -8.31 -2.89
CA TYR A 27 7.10 -6.92 -2.45
C TYR A 27 6.23 -6.75 -1.19
N HIS A 28 5.04 -7.38 -1.15
CA HIS A 28 4.12 -7.21 -0.03
C HIS A 28 4.41 -8.12 1.15
N LEU A 29 4.86 -9.37 0.90
CA LEU A 29 5.01 -10.37 1.95
C LEU A 29 6.43 -10.46 2.52
N PHE A 30 7.43 -10.04 1.75
CA PHE A 30 8.84 -10.13 2.10
C PHE A 30 9.60 -8.85 1.75
N PRO A 31 9.24 -7.71 2.37
CA PRO A 31 9.84 -6.40 2.02
C PRO A 31 11.36 -6.36 2.19
N GLY A 32 11.94 -7.20 3.07
CA GLY A 32 13.39 -7.35 3.24
C GLY A 32 14.10 -8.16 2.14
N ALA A 33 13.39 -8.70 1.13
CA ALA A 33 13.99 -9.53 0.08
C ALA A 33 14.66 -8.75 -1.06
N GLY A 34 14.83 -7.44 -0.94
CA GLY A 34 15.51 -6.59 -1.93
C GLY A 34 14.69 -6.22 -3.18
N VAL A 35 13.42 -6.61 -3.25
CA VAL A 35 12.49 -6.22 -4.32
C VAL A 35 11.71 -4.97 -3.87
N HIS A 36 12.31 -3.80 -4.09
CA HIS A 36 11.77 -2.54 -3.55
C HIS A 36 10.62 -1.94 -4.36
N SER A 37 10.49 -2.33 -5.62
CA SER A 37 9.45 -1.85 -6.56
C SER A 37 8.65 -2.99 -7.20
N GLY A 38 8.39 -4.08 -6.46
CA GLY A 38 7.63 -5.24 -6.98
C GLY A 38 6.20 -4.93 -7.37
N LEU A 39 5.68 -3.75 -7.00
CA LEU A 39 4.41 -3.19 -7.49
C LEU A 39 4.34 -3.12 -9.02
N VAL A 40 5.48 -3.05 -9.74
CA VAL A 40 5.56 -3.09 -11.21
C VAL A 40 4.96 -4.37 -11.83
N GLY A 41 4.76 -5.42 -11.04
CA GLY A 41 4.01 -6.60 -11.49
C GLY A 41 2.59 -6.28 -11.93
N VAL A 42 1.98 -5.21 -11.39
CA VAL A 42 0.66 -4.71 -11.85
C VAL A 42 0.74 -4.18 -13.27
N ASP A 43 1.81 -3.45 -13.62
CA ASP A 43 2.02 -2.94 -14.98
C ASP A 43 2.19 -4.06 -15.99
N VAL A 44 2.88 -5.14 -15.60
CA VAL A 44 2.96 -6.37 -16.43
C VAL A 44 1.55 -6.91 -16.71
N PHE A 45 0.67 -6.98 -15.70
CA PHE A 45 -0.73 -7.39 -15.90
C PHE A 45 -1.47 -6.44 -16.82
N PHE A 46 -1.30 -5.14 -16.69
CA PHE A 46 -1.94 -4.14 -17.55
C PHE A 46 -1.54 -4.32 -19.02
N VAL A 47 -0.25 -4.48 -19.32
CA VAL A 47 0.20 -4.72 -20.70
C VAL A 47 -0.35 -6.04 -21.25
N VAL A 48 -0.32 -7.13 -20.47
CA VAL A 48 -0.90 -8.44 -20.85
C VAL A 48 -2.40 -8.30 -21.11
N SER A 49 -3.12 -7.56 -20.27
CA SER A 49 -4.58 -7.35 -20.40
C SER A 49 -4.92 -6.54 -21.64
N GLY A 50 -4.24 -5.43 -21.89
CA GLY A 50 -4.41 -4.62 -23.09
C GLY A 50 -4.17 -5.41 -24.36
N PHE A 51 -3.07 -6.16 -24.42
CA PHE A 51 -2.73 -7.02 -25.55
C PHE A 51 -3.74 -8.14 -25.76
N LEU A 52 -4.03 -8.92 -24.72
CA LEU A 52 -4.85 -10.13 -24.82
C LEU A 52 -6.28 -9.80 -25.24
N ILE A 53 -6.88 -8.80 -24.60
CA ILE A 53 -8.29 -8.44 -24.87
C ILE A 53 -8.43 -7.89 -26.28
N THR A 54 -7.55 -6.97 -26.67
CA THR A 54 -7.59 -6.40 -28.02
C THR A 54 -7.36 -7.47 -29.08
N SER A 55 -6.36 -8.34 -28.91
CA SER A 55 -6.09 -9.44 -29.83
C SER A 55 -7.26 -10.42 -29.96
N LEU A 56 -7.95 -10.74 -28.85
CA LEU A 56 -9.13 -11.60 -28.87
C LEU A 56 -10.31 -10.95 -29.60
N MET A 57 -10.51 -9.66 -29.45
CA MET A 57 -11.58 -8.91 -30.10
C MET A 57 -11.32 -8.65 -31.57
N LEU A 58 -10.07 -8.58 -32.00
CA LEU A 58 -9.68 -8.41 -33.40
C LEU A 58 -9.83 -9.71 -34.22
N ARG A 59 -10.00 -10.88 -33.58
CA ARG A 59 -10.17 -12.15 -34.30
C ARG A 59 -11.41 -12.11 -35.19
N PRO A 60 -11.32 -12.64 -36.44
CA PRO A 60 -12.48 -12.79 -37.32
C PRO A 60 -13.59 -13.58 -36.63
N SER A 61 -14.83 -13.18 -36.85
CA SER A 61 -15.99 -13.85 -36.29
C SER A 61 -17.19 -13.66 -37.22
N THR A 62 -18.00 -14.69 -37.37
CA THR A 62 -19.27 -14.67 -38.13
C THR A 62 -20.44 -14.10 -37.32
N HIS A 63 -20.24 -13.91 -35.99
CA HIS A 63 -21.30 -13.39 -35.12
C HIS A 63 -21.40 -11.87 -35.17
N SER A 64 -22.60 -11.35 -34.91
CA SER A 64 -22.85 -9.91 -34.82
C SER A 64 -22.02 -9.27 -33.70
N LEU A 65 -21.70 -7.98 -33.83
CA LEU A 65 -20.92 -7.23 -32.88
C LEU A 65 -21.52 -7.29 -31.45
N GLY A 66 -22.84 -7.05 -31.34
CA GLY A 66 -23.53 -7.09 -30.03
C GLY A 66 -23.45 -8.47 -29.37
N TYR A 67 -23.55 -9.56 -30.13
CA TYR A 67 -23.35 -10.89 -29.58
C TYR A 67 -21.92 -11.10 -29.05
N ARG A 68 -20.91 -10.67 -29.82
CA ARG A 68 -19.50 -10.78 -29.42
C ARG A 68 -19.19 -10.02 -28.12
N MET A 69 -19.73 -8.82 -27.98
CA MET A 69 -19.58 -7.99 -26.77
C MET A 69 -20.24 -8.66 -25.57
N LEU A 70 -21.51 -9.09 -25.71
CA LEU A 70 -22.23 -9.73 -24.63
C LEU A 70 -21.58 -11.07 -24.21
N ASP A 71 -21.10 -11.84 -25.16
CA ASP A 71 -20.41 -13.10 -24.91
C ASP A 71 -19.03 -12.85 -24.23
N PHE A 72 -18.32 -11.80 -24.63
CA PHE A 72 -17.08 -11.36 -23.95
C PHE A 72 -17.35 -11.02 -22.48
N TRP A 73 -18.32 -10.15 -22.19
CA TRP A 73 -18.65 -9.77 -20.80
C TRP A 73 -19.15 -10.96 -19.99
N ARG A 74 -19.96 -11.84 -20.57
CA ARG A 74 -20.39 -13.08 -19.89
C ARG A 74 -19.22 -13.99 -19.52
N ARG A 75 -18.24 -14.16 -20.40
CA ARG A 75 -17.05 -14.96 -20.12
C ARG A 75 -16.20 -14.32 -19.02
N ARG A 76 -16.04 -13.00 -19.03
CA ARG A 76 -15.33 -12.26 -18.00
C ARG A 76 -16.03 -12.37 -16.65
N ALA A 77 -17.30 -12.07 -16.58
CA ALA A 77 -18.10 -12.19 -15.37
C ALA A 77 -18.00 -13.59 -14.73
N ARG A 78 -18.11 -14.65 -15.57
CA ARG A 78 -17.95 -16.04 -15.08
C ARG A 78 -16.56 -16.35 -14.55
N ARG A 79 -15.54 -15.63 -15.00
CA ARG A 79 -14.16 -15.82 -14.57
C ARG A 79 -13.85 -15.09 -13.28
N LEU A 80 -14.36 -13.88 -13.09
CA LEU A 80 -13.90 -12.94 -12.06
C LEU A 80 -14.88 -12.85 -10.88
N LEU A 81 -16.18 -12.67 -11.15
CA LEU A 81 -17.17 -12.41 -10.11
C LEU A 81 -17.28 -13.50 -9.04
N PRO A 82 -17.24 -14.82 -9.35
CA PRO A 82 -17.40 -15.82 -8.31
C PRO A 82 -16.27 -15.78 -7.26
N ALA A 83 -15.02 -15.68 -7.70
CA ALA A 83 -13.88 -15.62 -6.80
C ALA A 83 -13.85 -14.30 -6.02
N LEU A 84 -14.16 -13.18 -6.68
CA LEU A 84 -14.25 -11.86 -6.02
C LEU A 84 -15.31 -11.87 -4.92
N ALA A 85 -16.53 -12.32 -5.22
CA ALA A 85 -17.61 -12.37 -4.24
C ALA A 85 -17.25 -13.21 -3.00
N VAL A 86 -16.63 -14.38 -3.21
CA VAL A 86 -16.17 -15.22 -2.09
C VAL A 86 -15.06 -14.54 -1.30
N ALA A 87 -14.08 -13.94 -1.97
CA ALA A 87 -12.99 -13.24 -1.28
C ALA A 87 -13.51 -12.06 -0.44
N LEU A 88 -14.39 -11.23 -1.01
CA LEU A 88 -14.97 -10.08 -0.29
C LEU A 88 -15.78 -10.53 0.93
N THR A 89 -16.67 -11.52 0.77
CA THR A 89 -17.53 -11.98 1.87
C THR A 89 -16.75 -12.71 2.95
N VAL A 90 -15.84 -13.61 2.59
CA VAL A 90 -15.05 -14.36 3.58
C VAL A 90 -14.09 -13.44 4.33
N CYS A 91 -13.34 -12.59 3.63
CA CYS A 91 -12.39 -11.69 4.30
C CYS A 91 -13.10 -10.65 5.19
N ALA A 92 -14.24 -10.09 4.75
CA ALA A 92 -15.01 -9.17 5.59
C ALA A 92 -15.60 -9.86 6.83
N SER A 93 -16.06 -11.10 6.69
CA SER A 93 -16.55 -11.89 7.82
C SER A 93 -15.45 -12.22 8.83
N VAL A 94 -14.24 -12.58 8.35
CA VAL A 94 -13.09 -12.82 9.22
C VAL A 94 -12.64 -11.51 9.89
N ALA A 95 -12.63 -10.40 9.17
CA ALA A 95 -12.34 -9.08 9.74
C ALA A 95 -13.31 -8.71 10.87
N TRP A 96 -14.60 -9.01 10.71
CA TRP A 96 -15.58 -8.84 11.79
C TRP A 96 -15.24 -9.68 13.03
N ALA A 97 -14.84 -10.94 12.86
CA ALA A 97 -14.46 -11.79 13.96
C ALA A 97 -13.19 -11.31 14.69
N ILE A 98 -12.27 -10.64 13.99
CA ILE A 98 -11.08 -10.02 14.58
C ILE A 98 -11.45 -8.70 15.27
N GLY A 99 -12.26 -7.86 14.62
CA GLY A 99 -12.66 -6.55 15.12
C GLY A 99 -11.57 -5.47 15.00
N GLY A 100 -11.80 -4.30 15.63
CA GLY A 100 -10.83 -3.20 15.67
C GLY A 100 -10.69 -2.45 14.35
N ASP A 101 -9.50 -1.88 14.13
CA ASP A 101 -9.21 -0.95 13.03
C ASP A 101 -9.36 -1.56 11.63
N VAL A 102 -9.27 -2.90 11.50
CA VAL A 102 -9.46 -3.60 10.22
C VAL A 102 -10.86 -3.42 9.63
N LEU A 103 -11.84 -3.01 10.44
CA LEU A 103 -13.21 -2.74 10.01
C LEU A 103 -13.42 -1.30 9.52
N VAL A 104 -12.49 -0.40 9.76
CA VAL A 104 -12.65 1.02 9.37
C VAL A 104 -12.85 1.15 7.87
N GLY A 105 -13.91 1.85 7.49
CA GLY A 105 -14.24 2.08 6.09
C GLY A 105 -14.63 0.83 5.27
N ILE A 106 -14.86 -0.34 5.90
CA ILE A 106 -15.09 -1.60 5.19
C ILE A 106 -16.32 -1.54 4.26
N GLY A 107 -17.35 -0.81 4.62
CA GLY A 107 -18.54 -0.61 3.77
C GLY A 107 -18.19 0.09 2.45
N ARG A 108 -17.36 1.14 2.50
CA ARG A 108 -16.86 1.84 1.30
C ARG A 108 -15.97 0.94 0.46
N GLN A 109 -15.09 0.16 1.10
CA GLN A 109 -14.20 -0.78 0.42
C GLN A 109 -14.99 -1.87 -0.31
N LEU A 110 -15.99 -2.47 0.34
CA LEU A 110 -16.88 -3.48 -0.26
C LEU A 110 -17.68 -2.90 -1.43
N LEU A 111 -18.21 -1.68 -1.30
CA LEU A 111 -18.91 -0.99 -2.38
C LEU A 111 -17.97 -0.77 -3.57
N GLY A 112 -16.82 -0.16 -3.35
CA GLY A 112 -15.83 0.09 -4.40
C GLY A 112 -15.34 -1.19 -5.09
N ALA A 113 -15.08 -2.25 -4.32
CA ALA A 113 -14.64 -3.53 -4.85
C ALA A 113 -15.73 -4.25 -5.65
N SER A 114 -16.98 -4.24 -5.18
CA SER A 114 -18.11 -4.90 -5.86
C SER A 114 -18.55 -4.20 -7.14
N THR A 115 -18.35 -2.88 -7.22
CA THR A 115 -18.68 -2.03 -8.38
C THR A 115 -17.50 -1.75 -9.30
N PHE A 116 -16.31 -2.32 -9.01
CA PHE A 116 -15.07 -2.04 -9.74
C PHE A 116 -14.71 -0.55 -9.81
N SER A 117 -15.03 0.20 -8.76
CA SER A 117 -14.70 1.62 -8.61
C SER A 117 -13.80 1.89 -7.41
N TYR A 118 -13.16 0.85 -6.86
CA TYR A 118 -12.36 0.95 -5.63
C TYR A 118 -11.31 2.07 -5.69
N ASN A 119 -10.59 2.20 -6.81
CA ASN A 119 -9.58 3.22 -7.02
C ASN A 119 -10.13 4.64 -6.83
N TRP A 120 -11.31 4.93 -7.36
CA TRP A 120 -11.96 6.24 -7.22
C TRP A 120 -12.61 6.45 -5.85
N VAL A 121 -13.20 5.40 -5.28
CA VAL A 121 -13.78 5.44 -3.92
C VAL A 121 -12.69 5.66 -2.86
N ALA A 122 -11.54 5.01 -3.00
CA ALA A 122 -10.39 5.20 -2.14
C ALA A 122 -9.85 6.64 -2.23
N LEU A 123 -9.64 7.16 -3.45
CA LEU A 123 -9.21 8.55 -3.66
C LEU A 123 -10.18 9.56 -3.07
N ALA A 124 -11.48 9.39 -3.28
CA ALA A 124 -12.51 10.26 -2.69
C ALA A 124 -12.55 10.18 -1.15
N GLY A 125 -12.14 9.04 -0.58
CA GLY A 125 -12.02 8.83 0.86
C GLY A 125 -10.73 9.35 1.47
N GLY A 126 -9.80 9.91 0.68
CA GLY A 126 -8.51 10.42 1.17
C GLY A 126 -7.47 9.33 1.45
N SER A 127 -7.67 8.11 0.95
CA SER A 127 -6.70 7.01 1.13
C SER A 127 -5.34 7.38 0.55
N ASP A 128 -4.27 7.07 1.29
CA ASP A 128 -2.90 7.18 0.81
C ASP A 128 -2.28 5.78 0.67
N TYR A 129 -1.97 5.40 -0.58
CA TYR A 129 -1.37 4.09 -0.87
C TYR A 129 0.04 3.93 -0.29
N PHE A 130 0.82 5.02 -0.27
CA PHE A 130 2.25 4.98 0.11
C PHE A 130 2.49 5.32 1.58
N ALA A 131 1.63 6.15 2.18
CA ALA A 131 1.73 6.54 3.59
C ALA A 131 0.86 5.68 4.53
N ALA A 132 0.34 4.56 4.06
CA ALA A 132 -0.72 3.77 4.67
C ALA A 132 -0.54 3.53 6.17
N THR A 133 -1.23 4.31 6.95
CA THR A 133 -1.46 4.12 8.38
C THR A 133 -2.75 3.35 8.65
N GLU A 134 -3.61 3.21 7.63
CA GLU A 134 -4.89 2.51 7.71
C GLU A 134 -4.82 1.11 7.10
N PRO A 135 -5.32 0.07 7.79
CA PRO A 135 -5.35 -1.29 7.28
C PRO A 135 -6.50 -1.48 6.27
N GLU A 136 -6.36 -0.93 5.05
CA GLU A 136 -7.37 -1.15 4.01
C GLU A 136 -7.37 -2.60 3.54
N LEU A 137 -8.40 -3.35 3.95
CA LEU A 137 -8.52 -4.79 3.71
C LEU A 137 -8.52 -5.17 2.22
N PHE A 138 -9.13 -4.34 1.37
CA PHE A 138 -9.27 -4.61 -0.07
C PHE A 138 -8.46 -3.66 -0.95
N ARG A 139 -7.38 -3.08 -0.44
CA ARG A 139 -6.54 -2.13 -1.18
C ARG A 139 -6.09 -2.66 -2.55
N ASN A 140 -5.67 -3.92 -2.62
CA ASN A 140 -5.20 -4.52 -3.88
C ASN A 140 -6.25 -4.55 -5.00
N VAL A 141 -7.53 -4.37 -4.69
CA VAL A 141 -8.61 -4.37 -5.70
C VAL A 141 -8.60 -3.10 -6.58
N TRP A 142 -7.82 -2.06 -6.22
CA TRP A 142 -7.71 -0.85 -7.03
C TRP A 142 -7.28 -1.15 -8.48
N SER A 143 -6.29 -2.03 -8.68
CA SER A 143 -5.79 -2.37 -10.02
C SER A 143 -6.79 -3.22 -10.80
N LEU A 144 -7.52 -4.11 -10.11
CA LEU A 144 -8.64 -4.85 -10.71
C LEU A 144 -9.75 -3.90 -11.16
N ALA A 145 -10.02 -2.83 -10.40
CA ALA A 145 -10.98 -1.81 -10.79
C ALA A 145 -10.57 -1.13 -12.10
N VAL A 146 -9.30 -0.73 -12.25
CA VAL A 146 -8.76 -0.16 -13.50
C VAL A 146 -8.92 -1.14 -14.67
N GLU A 147 -8.55 -2.42 -14.48
CA GLU A 147 -8.71 -3.44 -15.51
C GLU A 147 -10.18 -3.67 -15.91
N GLU A 148 -11.10 -3.75 -14.95
CA GLU A 148 -12.52 -4.01 -15.23
C GLU A 148 -13.20 -2.80 -15.88
N GLN A 149 -12.82 -1.57 -15.53
CA GLN A 149 -13.23 -0.36 -16.24
C GLN A 149 -12.79 -0.42 -17.72
N PHE A 150 -11.54 -0.84 -17.95
CA PHE A 150 -11.07 -1.10 -19.31
C PHE A 150 -11.87 -2.20 -20.00
N TYR A 151 -12.15 -3.33 -19.34
CA TYR A 151 -12.93 -4.44 -19.94
C TYR A 151 -14.38 -4.06 -20.23
N LEU A 152 -14.93 -3.12 -19.50
CA LEU A 152 -16.27 -2.58 -19.76
C LEU A 152 -16.28 -1.64 -20.98
N LEU A 153 -15.32 -0.71 -21.03
CA LEU A 153 -15.29 0.37 -22.02
C LEU A 153 -14.67 -0.05 -23.35
N TRP A 154 -13.61 -0.88 -23.33
CA TRP A 154 -12.85 -1.21 -24.52
C TRP A 154 -13.66 -1.91 -25.62
N PRO A 155 -14.56 -2.88 -25.32
CA PRO A 155 -15.43 -3.47 -26.35
C PRO A 155 -16.34 -2.46 -27.04
N LEU A 156 -16.68 -1.36 -26.41
CA LEU A 156 -17.48 -0.27 -26.99
C LEU A 156 -16.64 0.66 -27.85
N LEU A 157 -15.43 0.98 -27.38
CA LEU A 157 -14.52 1.93 -28.04
C LEU A 157 -13.82 1.34 -29.26
N LEU A 158 -13.41 0.05 -29.18
CA LEU A 158 -12.64 -0.60 -30.24
C LEU A 158 -13.35 -0.58 -31.60
N PRO A 159 -14.64 -0.95 -31.74
CA PRO A 159 -15.33 -0.87 -33.02
C PRO A 159 -15.38 0.56 -33.60
N LEU A 160 -15.61 1.55 -32.75
CA LEU A 160 -15.61 2.96 -33.15
C LEU A 160 -14.24 3.36 -33.70
N LEU A 161 -13.16 3.02 -32.98
CA LEU A 161 -11.80 3.28 -33.43
C LEU A 161 -11.47 2.62 -34.77
N LEU A 162 -11.94 1.38 -34.97
CA LEU A 162 -11.72 0.66 -36.23
C LEU A 162 -12.47 1.28 -37.43
N VAL A 163 -13.61 1.93 -37.19
CA VAL A 163 -14.35 2.67 -38.22
C VAL A 163 -13.68 4.03 -38.53
N VAL A 164 -13.23 4.73 -37.50
CA VAL A 164 -12.63 6.08 -37.64
C VAL A 164 -11.18 6.00 -38.13
N LEU A 165 -10.37 5.14 -37.48
CA LEU A 165 -8.96 4.97 -37.80
C LEU A 165 -8.76 3.70 -38.63
N ARG A 166 -9.03 3.78 -39.93
CA ARG A 166 -9.02 2.61 -40.83
C ARG A 166 -7.64 2.00 -41.03
N ALA A 167 -6.59 2.83 -41.02
CA ALA A 167 -5.23 2.36 -41.23
C ALA A 167 -4.62 1.82 -39.92
N ARG A 168 -3.98 0.64 -39.99
CA ARG A 168 -3.33 0.00 -38.84
C ARG A 168 -2.36 0.92 -38.11
N TRP A 169 -1.53 1.67 -38.84
CA TRP A 169 -0.55 2.56 -38.25
C TRP A 169 -1.19 3.72 -37.46
N LEU A 170 -2.39 4.19 -37.87
CA LEU A 170 -3.15 5.21 -37.13
C LEU A 170 -3.66 4.65 -35.79
N LEU A 171 -4.08 3.40 -35.74
CA LEU A 171 -4.49 2.73 -34.50
C LEU A 171 -3.30 2.57 -33.54
N VAL A 172 -2.13 2.16 -34.07
CA VAL A 172 -0.90 2.05 -33.29
C VAL A 172 -0.47 3.43 -32.77
N ALA A 173 -0.43 4.44 -33.66
CA ALA A 173 -0.05 5.80 -33.26
C ALA A 173 -1.01 6.37 -32.21
N PHE A 174 -2.32 6.19 -32.37
CA PHE A 174 -3.32 6.60 -31.38
C PHE A 174 -3.04 5.97 -30.01
N ALA A 175 -2.81 4.64 -29.97
CA ALA A 175 -2.56 3.94 -28.71
C ALA A 175 -1.26 4.39 -28.04
N ILE A 176 -0.18 4.64 -28.83
CA ILE A 176 1.10 5.15 -28.32
C ILE A 176 0.95 6.58 -27.80
N VAL A 177 0.27 7.46 -28.54
CA VAL A 177 0.03 8.86 -28.12
C VAL A 177 -0.80 8.89 -26.84
N ALA A 178 -1.87 8.07 -26.77
CA ALA A 178 -2.68 7.96 -25.57
C ALA A 178 -1.89 7.41 -24.37
N ALA A 179 -0.99 6.43 -24.58
CA ALA A 179 -0.08 5.92 -23.54
C ALA A 179 0.88 7.02 -23.06
N GLY A 180 1.46 7.78 -23.99
CA GLY A 180 2.32 8.93 -23.68
C GLY A 180 1.58 10.01 -22.88
N ALA A 181 0.35 10.34 -23.26
CA ALA A 181 -0.49 11.30 -22.54
C ALA A 181 -0.82 10.83 -21.11
N SER A 182 -1.14 9.53 -20.92
CA SER A 182 -1.37 8.95 -19.61
C SER A 182 -0.12 9.02 -18.72
N ALA A 183 1.04 8.65 -19.25
CA ALA A 183 2.31 8.69 -18.53
C ALA A 183 2.74 10.15 -18.21
N TRP A 184 2.54 11.08 -19.15
CA TRP A 184 2.78 12.49 -18.92
C TRP A 184 1.89 13.04 -17.81
N TRP A 185 0.60 12.69 -17.83
CA TRP A 185 -0.34 13.08 -16.77
C TRP A 185 0.07 12.53 -15.39
N MET A 186 0.54 11.28 -15.34
CA MET A 186 1.13 10.74 -14.11
C MET A 186 2.31 11.61 -13.62
N SER A 187 3.22 12.02 -14.53
CA SER A 187 4.36 12.87 -14.16
C SER A 187 3.93 14.21 -13.57
N VAL A 188 2.89 14.83 -14.12
CA VAL A 188 2.33 16.10 -13.61
C VAL A 188 1.81 15.91 -12.19
N LEU A 189 0.97 14.90 -11.96
CA LEU A 189 0.41 14.60 -10.64
C LEU A 189 1.48 14.26 -9.59
N VAL A 190 2.53 13.54 -9.98
CA VAL A 190 3.67 13.25 -9.10
C VAL A 190 4.43 14.54 -8.77
N GLY A 191 4.64 15.42 -9.74
CA GLY A 191 5.25 16.74 -9.54
C GLY A 191 4.46 17.65 -8.58
N GLU A 192 3.14 17.49 -8.54
CA GLU A 192 2.25 18.17 -7.59
C GLU A 192 2.19 17.50 -6.20
N GLY A 193 2.91 16.40 -6.01
CA GLY A 193 2.88 15.60 -4.77
C GLY A 193 1.66 14.67 -4.63
N ALA A 194 0.80 14.58 -5.64
CA ALA A 194 -0.40 13.76 -5.64
C ALA A 194 -0.11 12.31 -6.07
N VAL A 195 0.86 11.66 -5.43
CA VAL A 195 1.42 10.35 -5.85
C VAL A 195 0.37 9.25 -5.83
N THR A 196 -0.45 9.17 -4.80
CA THR A 196 -1.54 8.17 -4.71
C THR A 196 -2.57 8.38 -5.82
N ARG A 197 -2.93 9.65 -6.14
CA ARG A 197 -3.82 9.98 -7.26
C ARG A 197 -3.20 9.57 -8.60
N ALA A 198 -1.91 9.81 -8.78
CA ALA A 198 -1.17 9.40 -9.96
C ALA A 198 -1.19 7.88 -10.15
N TYR A 199 -1.01 7.12 -9.08
CA TYR A 199 -0.93 5.66 -9.10
C TYR A 199 -2.31 4.97 -9.21
N PHE A 200 -3.34 5.48 -8.54
CA PHE A 200 -4.70 4.90 -8.56
C PHE A 200 -5.54 5.34 -9.76
N GLY A 201 -5.21 6.47 -10.38
CA GLY A 201 -6.00 7.03 -11.47
C GLY A 201 -6.02 6.15 -12.71
N THR A 202 -7.22 5.82 -13.19
CA THR A 202 -7.37 5.08 -14.45
C THR A 202 -6.81 5.87 -15.64
N ASP A 203 -6.90 7.18 -15.61
CA ASP A 203 -6.39 8.11 -16.62
C ASP A 203 -4.86 8.24 -16.61
N SER A 204 -4.27 8.34 -15.43
CA SER A 204 -2.82 8.52 -15.25
C SER A 204 -2.04 7.21 -15.31
N HIS A 205 -2.68 6.05 -15.10
CA HIS A 205 -2.02 4.74 -15.03
C HIS A 205 -2.50 3.76 -16.13
N ALA A 206 -3.13 4.26 -17.20
CA ALA A 206 -3.58 3.42 -18.32
C ALA A 206 -2.48 3.09 -19.32
N PHE A 207 -1.30 3.69 -19.25
CA PHE A 207 -0.26 3.55 -20.29
C PHE A 207 0.15 2.09 -20.52
N GLY A 208 0.22 1.23 -19.50
CA GLY A 208 0.49 -0.20 -19.67
C GLY A 208 -0.57 -0.91 -20.51
N LEU A 209 -1.87 -0.67 -20.23
CA LEU A 209 -2.99 -1.17 -21.04
C LEU A 209 -2.89 -0.69 -22.49
N LEU A 210 -2.64 0.61 -22.68
CA LEU A 210 -2.58 1.26 -24.00
C LEU A 210 -1.37 0.76 -24.82
N LEU A 211 -0.23 0.54 -24.19
CA LEU A 211 0.92 -0.08 -24.85
C LEU A 211 0.63 -1.52 -25.27
N GLY A 212 -0.05 -2.31 -24.45
CA GLY A 212 -0.54 -3.64 -24.82
C GLY A 212 -1.49 -3.60 -26.02
N ILE A 213 -2.39 -2.62 -26.08
CA ILE A 213 -3.28 -2.36 -27.22
C ILE A 213 -2.46 -2.01 -28.48
N ALA A 214 -1.46 -1.14 -28.35
CA ALA A 214 -0.58 -0.77 -29.48
C ALA A 214 0.11 -2.00 -30.08
N LEU A 215 0.62 -2.90 -29.23
CA LEU A 215 1.21 -4.16 -29.67
C LEU A 215 0.19 -5.06 -30.40
N ALA A 216 -1.04 -5.17 -29.88
CA ALA A 216 -2.10 -5.95 -30.53
C ALA A 216 -2.45 -5.41 -31.92
N PHE A 217 -2.51 -4.08 -32.08
CA PHE A 217 -2.71 -3.46 -33.39
C PHE A 217 -1.51 -3.65 -34.32
N ALA A 218 -0.30 -3.53 -33.80
CA ALA A 218 0.93 -3.73 -34.58
C ALA A 218 1.04 -5.17 -35.15
N LEU A 219 0.59 -6.15 -34.37
CA LEU A 219 0.62 -7.57 -34.78
C LEU A 219 -0.64 -8.01 -35.56
N ARG A 220 -1.66 -7.14 -35.68
CA ARG A 220 -2.85 -7.41 -36.45
C ARG A 220 -2.50 -7.64 -37.92
N ASP A 221 -3.06 -8.69 -38.51
CA ASP A 221 -2.89 -9.03 -39.92
C ASP A 221 -1.41 -9.13 -40.35
N MET A 222 -0.52 -9.44 -39.41
CA MET A 222 0.90 -9.67 -39.71
C MET A 222 1.04 -10.97 -40.52
N PRO A 223 1.54 -10.94 -41.76
CA PRO A 223 1.67 -12.12 -42.56
C PRO A 223 2.71 -13.06 -41.94
N ASP A 224 2.38 -14.36 -41.93
CA ASP A 224 3.33 -15.39 -41.55
C ASP A 224 4.40 -15.50 -42.65
N ARG A 225 5.63 -15.10 -42.32
CA ARG A 225 6.78 -15.07 -43.25
C ARG A 225 7.77 -16.17 -42.90
N ALA A 226 8.34 -16.80 -43.91
CA ALA A 226 9.31 -17.90 -43.73
C ALA A 226 10.47 -17.58 -42.80
N TRP A 227 10.97 -16.32 -42.79
CA TRP A 227 12.05 -15.90 -41.89
C TRP A 227 11.68 -15.99 -40.43
N MET A 228 10.39 -15.82 -40.06
CA MET A 228 9.93 -15.92 -38.67
C MET A 228 10.11 -17.32 -38.08
N HIS A 229 10.18 -18.33 -38.94
CA HIS A 229 10.41 -19.72 -38.52
C HIS A 229 11.91 -20.12 -38.51
N SER A 230 12.79 -19.21 -38.91
CA SER A 230 14.22 -19.45 -38.92
C SER A 230 14.80 -19.61 -37.52
N SER A 231 15.94 -20.32 -37.42
CA SER A 231 16.66 -20.43 -36.12
C SER A 231 17.14 -19.05 -35.62
N ALA A 232 17.55 -18.18 -36.54
CA ALA A 232 17.96 -16.81 -36.17
C ALA A 232 16.80 -16.01 -35.54
N ALA A 233 15.58 -16.09 -36.12
CA ALA A 233 14.40 -15.43 -35.54
C ALA A 233 14.04 -16.01 -34.16
N ARG A 234 14.19 -17.32 -33.96
CA ARG A 234 13.93 -17.96 -32.65
C ARG A 234 14.97 -17.54 -31.60
N VAL A 235 16.26 -17.49 -31.96
CA VAL A 235 17.34 -17.01 -31.06
C VAL A 235 17.14 -15.53 -30.76
N GLY A 236 16.93 -14.69 -31.77
CA GLY A 236 16.66 -13.26 -31.59
C GLY A 236 15.41 -13.02 -30.74
N GLY A 237 14.32 -13.75 -31.01
CA GLY A 237 13.11 -13.69 -30.19
C GLY A 237 13.35 -14.11 -28.74
N PHE A 238 14.16 -15.15 -28.50
CA PHE A 238 14.53 -15.56 -27.15
C PHE A 238 15.34 -14.47 -26.43
N ALA A 239 16.34 -13.89 -27.11
CA ALA A 239 17.13 -12.79 -26.55
C ALA A 239 16.28 -11.55 -26.23
N ILE A 240 15.35 -11.15 -27.11
CA ILE A 240 14.40 -10.05 -26.88
C ILE A 240 13.50 -10.35 -25.66
N GLY A 241 13.00 -11.58 -25.55
CA GLY A 241 12.18 -11.98 -24.41
C GLY A 241 12.93 -11.94 -23.08
N MET A 242 14.17 -12.43 -23.08
CA MET A 242 15.06 -12.37 -21.90
C MET A 242 15.42 -10.93 -21.53
N LEU A 243 15.68 -10.08 -22.52
CA LEU A 243 15.87 -8.65 -22.29
C LEU A 243 14.59 -8.04 -21.64
N GLY A 244 13.41 -8.41 -22.13
CA GLY A 244 12.15 -7.98 -21.54
C GLY A 244 12.00 -8.37 -20.08
N ILE A 245 12.29 -9.63 -19.72
CA ILE A 245 12.33 -10.08 -18.32
C ILE A 245 13.39 -9.32 -17.53
N GLY A 246 14.58 -9.11 -18.09
CA GLY A 246 15.66 -8.33 -17.45
C GLY A 246 15.20 -6.92 -17.10
N LEU A 247 14.51 -6.22 -18.01
CA LEU A 247 13.97 -4.87 -17.76
C LEU A 247 12.90 -4.88 -16.63
N ILE A 248 12.02 -5.88 -16.60
CA ILE A 248 11.04 -6.04 -15.51
C ILE A 248 11.75 -6.24 -14.17
N VAL A 249 12.77 -7.09 -14.13
CA VAL A 249 13.55 -7.34 -12.90
C VAL A 249 14.28 -6.07 -12.47
N VAL A 250 14.96 -5.38 -13.39
CA VAL A 250 15.64 -4.10 -13.10
C VAL A 250 14.64 -3.09 -12.54
N ALA A 251 13.44 -2.96 -13.14
CA ALA A 251 12.40 -2.09 -12.62
C ALA A 251 11.97 -2.48 -11.19
N ALA A 252 11.82 -3.79 -10.92
CA ALA A 252 11.42 -4.30 -9.60
C ALA A 252 12.50 -4.08 -8.52
N LEU A 253 13.76 -4.05 -8.90
CA LEU A 253 14.90 -3.82 -7.99
C LEU A 253 15.21 -2.33 -7.76
N GLN A 254 14.58 -1.41 -8.52
CA GLN A 254 14.77 0.02 -8.28
C GLN A 254 14.41 0.38 -6.83
N PRO A 255 15.17 1.27 -6.19
CA PRO A 255 14.86 1.71 -4.83
C PRO A 255 13.40 2.19 -4.74
N GLY A 256 12.69 1.76 -3.72
CA GLY A 256 11.37 2.28 -3.42
C GLY A 256 11.47 3.76 -3.05
N HIS A 257 10.84 4.61 -3.82
CA HIS A 257 10.86 6.04 -3.55
C HIS A 257 9.62 6.41 -2.71
N PRO A 258 9.80 6.85 -1.45
CA PRO A 258 8.69 7.17 -0.56
C PRO A 258 7.70 8.20 -1.15
N ALA A 259 8.18 9.04 -2.05
CA ALA A 259 7.39 10.09 -2.71
C ALA A 259 7.03 9.79 -4.18
N GLY A 260 7.14 8.53 -4.64
CA GLY A 260 6.87 8.19 -6.05
C GLY A 260 7.83 8.84 -7.05
N SER A 261 9.01 9.29 -6.61
CA SER A 261 9.96 10.04 -7.44
C SER A 261 10.49 9.27 -8.66
N GLY A 262 10.30 7.95 -8.71
CA GLY A 262 10.61 7.11 -9.87
C GLY A 262 9.47 6.98 -10.89
N PHE A 263 8.28 7.54 -10.61
CA PHE A 263 7.14 7.43 -11.49
C PHE A 263 7.10 8.55 -12.54
N PRO A 264 6.66 8.26 -13.77
CA PRO A 264 6.25 6.95 -14.31
C PRO A 264 7.41 6.06 -14.81
N GLY A 265 8.67 6.50 -14.71
CA GLY A 265 9.82 5.86 -15.35
C GLY A 265 9.96 4.37 -15.03
N THR A 266 9.92 4.00 -13.75
CA THR A 266 10.01 2.61 -13.27
C THR A 266 8.87 1.74 -13.81
N LEU A 267 7.64 2.27 -13.83
CA LEU A 267 6.46 1.57 -14.34
C LEU A 267 6.49 1.40 -15.86
N LEU A 268 6.97 2.43 -16.59
CA LEU A 268 7.18 2.37 -18.04
C LEU A 268 8.27 1.36 -18.40
N LEU A 269 9.35 1.28 -17.63
CA LEU A 269 10.41 0.30 -17.86
C LEU A 269 9.86 -1.13 -17.78
N ALA A 270 9.05 -1.44 -16.79
CA ALA A 270 8.37 -2.74 -16.65
C ALA A 270 7.37 -2.97 -17.79
N SER A 271 6.63 -1.94 -18.20
CA SER A 271 5.69 -2.00 -19.32
C SER A 271 6.39 -2.30 -20.65
N VAL A 272 7.52 -1.66 -20.93
CA VAL A 272 8.34 -1.94 -22.12
C VAL A 272 8.92 -3.34 -22.06
N GLY A 273 9.44 -3.77 -20.91
CA GLY A 273 9.91 -5.14 -20.68
C GLY A 273 8.82 -6.17 -20.97
N SER A 274 7.58 -5.87 -20.55
CA SER A 274 6.41 -6.71 -20.80
C SER A 274 6.07 -6.79 -22.30
N LEU A 275 6.12 -5.66 -23.02
CA LEU A 275 5.93 -5.62 -24.47
C LEU A 275 6.91 -6.53 -25.21
N LEU A 276 8.21 -6.43 -24.88
CA LEU A 276 9.27 -7.26 -25.47
C LEU A 276 9.03 -8.74 -25.17
N SER A 277 8.67 -9.08 -23.95
CA SER A 277 8.38 -10.45 -23.53
C SER A 277 7.14 -11.01 -24.24
N ILE A 278 6.07 -10.24 -24.39
CA ILE A 278 4.86 -10.64 -25.12
C ILE A 278 5.19 -10.81 -26.59
N LEU A 279 5.87 -9.84 -27.22
CA LEU A 279 6.30 -9.93 -28.62
C LEU A 279 7.09 -11.22 -28.86
N ALA A 280 8.11 -11.48 -28.03
CA ALA A 280 8.91 -12.69 -28.13
C ALA A 280 8.10 -13.99 -27.95
N GLY A 281 7.12 -13.99 -27.04
CA GLY A 281 6.29 -15.14 -26.73
C GLY A 281 5.31 -15.51 -27.86
N VAL A 282 4.75 -14.53 -28.56
CA VAL A 282 3.72 -14.74 -29.58
C VAL A 282 4.26 -15.00 -30.98
N LEU A 283 5.56 -14.86 -31.21
CA LEU A 283 6.20 -15.19 -32.48
C LEU A 283 6.03 -16.68 -32.82
N PRO A 284 5.85 -17.05 -34.10
CA PRO A 284 5.74 -18.43 -34.54
C PRO A 284 6.92 -19.28 -34.09
N GLY A 285 6.64 -20.41 -33.45
CA GLY A 285 7.70 -21.35 -32.99
C GLY A 285 8.59 -20.83 -31.86
N SER A 286 8.17 -19.80 -31.13
CA SER A 286 8.94 -19.16 -30.05
C SER A 286 9.54 -20.15 -29.05
N TRP A 287 10.84 -20.07 -28.86
CA TRP A 287 11.54 -20.78 -27.78
C TRP A 287 11.30 -20.09 -26.42
N PHE A 288 11.28 -18.76 -26.41
CA PHE A 288 10.99 -17.97 -25.21
C PHE A 288 9.62 -18.32 -24.61
N GLY A 289 8.57 -18.32 -25.44
CA GLY A 289 7.22 -18.64 -24.97
C GLY A 289 7.12 -20.03 -24.34
N ARG A 290 7.85 -21.02 -24.91
CA ARG A 290 7.91 -22.38 -24.34
C ARG A 290 8.72 -22.43 -23.04
N ALA A 291 9.83 -21.70 -22.97
CA ALA A 291 10.71 -21.66 -21.80
C ALA A 291 10.03 -21.00 -20.59
N VAL A 292 9.21 -19.97 -20.82
CA VAL A 292 8.53 -19.25 -19.73
C VAL A 292 7.23 -19.97 -19.31
N ASP A 293 6.55 -20.70 -20.23
CA ASP A 293 5.35 -21.48 -19.92
C ASP A 293 5.63 -22.90 -19.36
N VAL A 294 6.79 -23.13 -18.75
CA VAL A 294 7.09 -24.40 -18.08
C VAL A 294 6.36 -24.51 -16.74
N GLN A 295 6.17 -25.76 -16.27
CA GLN A 295 5.72 -26.00 -14.91
C GLN A 295 6.90 -25.71 -13.93
N PRO A 296 6.68 -25.03 -12.79
CA PRO A 296 5.39 -24.65 -12.20
C PRO A 296 4.85 -23.25 -12.61
N LEU A 297 5.59 -22.46 -13.41
CA LEU A 297 5.20 -21.08 -13.77
C LEU A 297 3.82 -21.03 -14.44
N ARG A 298 3.55 -21.95 -15.37
CA ARG A 298 2.25 -22.06 -16.01
C ARG A 298 1.12 -22.32 -15.00
N TRP A 299 1.37 -23.17 -13.99
CA TRP A 299 0.39 -23.47 -12.94
C TRP A 299 0.07 -22.24 -12.10
N ILE A 300 1.09 -21.45 -11.74
CA ILE A 300 0.95 -20.18 -11.01
C ILE A 300 0.21 -19.16 -11.89
N GLY A 301 0.61 -19.01 -13.14
CA GLY A 301 0.02 -18.06 -14.07
C GLY A 301 -1.47 -18.29 -14.33
N ASP A 302 -1.90 -19.57 -14.44
CA ASP A 302 -3.32 -19.92 -14.56
C ASP A 302 -4.14 -19.48 -13.31
N ARG A 303 -3.52 -19.41 -12.14
CA ARG A 303 -4.11 -19.07 -10.84
C ARG A 303 -3.75 -17.66 -10.35
N SER A 304 -2.96 -16.92 -11.14
CA SER A 304 -2.44 -15.60 -10.73
C SER A 304 -3.54 -14.63 -10.29
N TYR A 305 -4.73 -14.69 -10.88
CA TYR A 305 -5.87 -13.89 -10.47
C TYR A 305 -6.30 -14.20 -9.03
N GLY A 306 -6.51 -15.48 -8.70
CA GLY A 306 -6.90 -15.90 -7.36
C GLY A 306 -5.79 -15.57 -6.34
N ILE A 307 -4.52 -15.87 -6.67
CA ILE A 307 -3.38 -15.56 -5.79
C ILE A 307 -3.31 -14.06 -5.52
N TYR A 308 -3.42 -13.21 -6.55
CA TYR A 308 -3.45 -11.76 -6.42
C TYR A 308 -4.65 -11.26 -5.60
N LEU A 309 -5.81 -11.86 -5.77
CA LEU A 309 -7.04 -11.47 -5.05
C LEU A 309 -6.93 -11.73 -3.54
N TRP A 310 -6.33 -12.85 -3.14
CA TRP A 310 -6.30 -13.30 -1.76
C TRP A 310 -5.10 -12.80 -0.95
N HIS A 311 -3.94 -12.52 -1.59
CA HIS A 311 -2.69 -12.27 -0.84
C HIS A 311 -2.76 -11.08 0.11
N TRP A 312 -3.30 -9.95 -0.34
CA TRP A 312 -3.35 -8.73 0.45
C TRP A 312 -4.37 -8.79 1.59
N PRO A 313 -5.65 -9.15 1.34
CA PRO A 313 -6.61 -9.31 2.42
C PRO A 313 -6.14 -10.30 3.49
N LEU A 314 -5.55 -11.43 3.08
CA LEU A 314 -5.00 -12.40 4.03
C LEU A 314 -3.82 -11.82 4.83
N LEU A 315 -2.93 -11.05 4.21
CA LEU A 315 -1.86 -10.38 4.93
C LEU A 315 -2.41 -9.46 6.01
N VAL A 316 -3.37 -8.60 5.66
CA VAL A 316 -4.01 -7.68 6.61
C VAL A 316 -4.65 -8.45 7.76
N LEU A 317 -5.39 -9.53 7.47
CA LEU A 317 -6.05 -10.36 8.48
C LEU A 317 -5.04 -11.09 9.39
N VAL A 318 -3.96 -11.63 8.84
CA VAL A 318 -2.91 -12.31 9.62
C VAL A 318 -2.23 -11.33 10.56
N LEU A 319 -1.87 -10.14 10.07
CA LEU A 319 -1.25 -9.11 10.89
C LEU A 319 -2.21 -8.60 11.98
N ALA A 320 -3.48 -8.35 11.65
CA ALA A 320 -4.48 -7.94 12.62
C ALA A 320 -4.72 -9.02 13.70
N ALA A 321 -4.83 -10.31 13.31
CA ALA A 321 -5.04 -11.41 14.23
C ALA A 321 -3.85 -11.68 15.16
N THR A 322 -2.65 -11.27 14.76
CA THR A 322 -1.42 -11.41 15.56
C THR A 322 -1.06 -10.13 16.33
N GLY A 323 -1.93 -9.14 16.36
CA GLY A 323 -1.69 -7.85 17.04
C GLY A 323 -0.58 -7.01 16.39
N GLN A 324 -0.23 -7.30 15.14
CA GLN A 324 0.80 -6.59 14.41
C GLN A 324 0.16 -5.47 13.58
N GLY A 325 0.61 -4.25 13.75
CA GLY A 325 0.12 -3.13 12.96
C GLY A 325 0.37 -3.33 11.47
N VAL A 326 -0.61 -3.04 10.62
CA VAL A 326 -0.47 -3.06 9.17
C VAL A 326 0.20 -1.77 8.72
N SER A 327 1.50 -1.67 8.91
CA SER A 327 2.28 -0.62 8.24
C SER A 327 2.50 -1.06 6.80
N ALA A 328 1.76 -0.47 5.88
CA ALA A 328 1.98 -0.70 4.46
C ALA A 328 3.30 -0.07 4.02
N GLY A 329 4.21 -0.90 3.66
CA GLY A 329 5.50 -0.52 3.09
C GLY A 329 6.67 -0.78 4.02
N ALA A 330 7.55 -1.58 3.56
CA ALA A 330 8.92 -1.83 3.89
C ALA A 330 9.18 -2.72 5.11
N ALA A 331 9.44 -2.31 6.28
CA ALA A 331 10.19 -3.09 7.27
C ALA A 331 9.33 -3.91 8.25
N GLY A 332 8.03 -3.85 8.14
CA GLY A 332 7.12 -4.27 9.20
C GLY A 332 6.43 -5.65 9.08
N VAL A 333 6.63 -6.41 7.98
CA VAL A 333 6.01 -7.74 7.84
C VAL A 333 6.93 -8.82 8.40
N PRO A 334 6.58 -9.46 9.53
CA PRO A 334 7.38 -10.57 10.04
C PRO A 334 7.44 -11.70 9.03
N VAL A 335 8.62 -12.29 8.87
CA VAL A 335 8.88 -13.35 7.87
C VAL A 335 7.91 -14.51 8.00
N LEU A 336 7.56 -14.91 9.23
CA LEU A 336 6.57 -15.96 9.48
C LEU A 336 5.19 -15.58 8.96
N SER A 337 4.71 -14.35 9.22
CA SER A 337 3.42 -13.84 8.72
C SER A 337 3.40 -13.80 7.19
N GLY A 338 4.51 -13.42 6.55
CA GLY A 338 4.69 -13.48 5.10
C GLY A 338 4.52 -14.91 4.55
N TRP A 339 5.19 -15.89 5.14
CA TRP A 339 5.08 -17.30 4.73
C TRP A 339 3.68 -17.89 4.97
N VAL A 340 3.08 -17.62 6.13
CA VAL A 340 1.70 -18.05 6.42
C VAL A 340 0.74 -17.49 5.38
N THR A 341 0.84 -16.21 5.09
CA THR A 341 0.01 -15.54 4.07
C THR A 341 0.23 -16.13 2.68
N LEU A 342 1.47 -16.36 2.28
CA LEU A 342 1.82 -16.95 0.98
C LEU A 342 1.17 -18.34 0.82
N VAL A 343 1.34 -19.21 1.81
CA VAL A 343 0.78 -20.57 1.78
C VAL A 343 -0.75 -20.52 1.73
N LEU A 344 -1.38 -19.70 2.57
CA LEU A 344 -2.84 -19.54 2.57
C LEU A 344 -3.34 -19.00 1.23
N ALA A 345 -2.71 -17.97 0.66
CA ALA A 345 -3.12 -17.38 -0.62
C ALA A 345 -3.03 -18.40 -1.75
N VAL A 346 -1.94 -19.18 -1.83
CA VAL A 346 -1.73 -20.19 -2.87
C VAL A 346 -2.73 -21.35 -2.71
N VAL A 347 -2.92 -21.87 -1.49
CA VAL A 347 -3.85 -22.97 -1.23
C VAL A 347 -5.29 -22.55 -1.51
N ILE A 348 -5.73 -21.40 -0.99
CA ILE A 348 -7.10 -20.92 -1.19
C ILE A 348 -7.35 -20.62 -2.68
N ALA A 349 -6.39 -20.00 -3.38
CA ALA A 349 -6.52 -19.77 -4.82
C ALA A 349 -6.59 -21.09 -5.61
N ALA A 350 -5.79 -22.11 -5.24
CA ALA A 350 -5.84 -23.41 -5.90
C ALA A 350 -7.19 -24.14 -5.69
N VAL A 351 -7.72 -24.09 -4.46
CA VAL A 351 -9.04 -24.65 -4.12
C VAL A 351 -10.15 -23.89 -4.84
N SER A 352 -10.14 -22.56 -4.78
CA SER A 352 -11.10 -21.69 -5.47
C SER A 352 -11.09 -21.94 -6.99
N PHE A 353 -9.89 -22.01 -7.58
CA PHE A 353 -9.74 -22.30 -9.02
C PHE A 353 -10.36 -23.63 -9.43
N ARG A 354 -10.15 -24.68 -8.64
CA ARG A 354 -10.67 -26.03 -8.92
C ARG A 354 -12.16 -26.17 -8.64
N MET A 355 -12.63 -25.64 -7.51
CA MET A 355 -13.98 -25.92 -7.00
C MET A 355 -15.02 -24.88 -7.46
N LEU A 356 -14.61 -23.64 -7.69
CA LEU A 356 -15.51 -22.54 -8.00
C LEU A 356 -15.29 -22.01 -9.42
N GLU A 357 -14.07 -21.56 -9.75
CA GLU A 357 -13.82 -20.86 -11.00
C GLU A 357 -13.95 -21.79 -12.22
N THR A 358 -13.31 -22.94 -12.21
CA THR A 358 -13.30 -23.87 -13.34
C THR A 358 -14.71 -24.40 -13.68
N PRO A 359 -15.55 -24.85 -12.73
CA PRO A 359 -16.92 -25.25 -13.01
C PRO A 359 -17.77 -24.11 -13.57
N VAL A 360 -17.71 -22.91 -12.98
CA VAL A 360 -18.50 -21.76 -13.44
C VAL A 360 -18.05 -21.28 -14.82
N ARG A 361 -16.75 -21.27 -15.11
CA ARG A 361 -16.20 -20.94 -16.44
C ARG A 361 -16.71 -21.90 -17.52
N ARG A 362 -16.73 -23.22 -17.24
CA ARG A 362 -17.09 -24.25 -18.21
C ARG A 362 -18.60 -24.40 -18.40
N LEU A 363 -19.36 -24.42 -17.33
CA LEU A 363 -20.78 -24.74 -17.33
C LEU A 363 -21.69 -23.51 -17.21
N GLY A 364 -21.14 -22.39 -16.68
CA GLY A 364 -21.93 -21.26 -16.23
C GLY A 364 -22.57 -21.51 -14.84
N LEU A 365 -22.93 -20.43 -14.13
CA LEU A 365 -23.41 -20.49 -12.75
C LEU A 365 -24.64 -21.40 -12.59
N ARG A 366 -25.66 -21.21 -13.39
CA ARG A 366 -26.93 -22.00 -13.29
C ARG A 366 -26.71 -23.51 -13.44
N ARG A 367 -25.89 -23.92 -14.41
CA ARG A 367 -25.61 -25.36 -14.62
C ARG A 367 -24.70 -25.92 -13.53
N SER A 368 -23.74 -25.13 -13.02
CA SER A 368 -22.91 -25.54 -11.89
C SER A 368 -23.74 -25.75 -10.62
N LEU A 369 -24.68 -24.86 -10.30
CA LEU A 369 -25.60 -25.03 -9.17
C LEU A 369 -26.52 -26.25 -9.35
N ARG A 370 -27.05 -26.50 -10.56
CA ARG A 370 -27.82 -27.73 -10.84
C ARG A 370 -26.98 -28.99 -10.66
N ALA A 371 -25.72 -28.97 -11.05
CA ALA A 371 -24.81 -30.11 -10.86
C ALA A 371 -24.54 -30.38 -9.37
N ILE A 372 -24.41 -29.34 -8.55
CA ILE A 372 -24.32 -29.48 -7.10
C ILE A 372 -25.60 -30.07 -6.53
N GLY A 373 -26.78 -29.56 -6.93
CA GLY A 373 -28.06 -30.09 -6.50
C GLY A 373 -28.30 -31.55 -6.91
N ALA A 374 -27.82 -31.97 -8.10
CA ALA A 374 -27.90 -33.37 -8.54
C ALA A 374 -26.98 -34.30 -7.70
N ARG A 375 -25.79 -33.81 -7.30
CA ARG A 375 -24.89 -34.55 -6.40
C ARG A 375 -25.45 -34.65 -4.99
N PHE A 376 -26.11 -33.59 -4.50
CA PHE A 376 -26.79 -33.57 -3.20
C PHE A 376 -27.80 -34.74 -3.06
N LYS A 377 -28.51 -35.10 -4.15
CA LYS A 377 -29.50 -36.19 -4.12
C LYS A 377 -28.90 -37.59 -4.12
N ARG A 378 -27.62 -37.77 -4.47
CA ARG A 378 -27.02 -39.08 -4.75
C ARG A 378 -26.26 -39.71 -3.58
N ASN A 379 -25.64 -38.90 -2.69
CA ASN A 379 -24.70 -39.40 -1.70
C ASN A 379 -24.81 -38.59 -0.40
N PRO A 380 -24.92 -39.24 0.80
CA PRO A 380 -24.99 -38.56 2.09
C PRO A 380 -23.75 -37.67 2.36
N LEU A 381 -22.55 -38.10 1.94
CA LEU A 381 -21.33 -37.30 2.11
C LEU A 381 -21.42 -35.96 1.31
N THR A 382 -21.97 -36.00 0.08
CA THR A 382 -22.15 -34.78 -0.70
C THR A 382 -23.28 -33.90 -0.17
N ARG A 383 -24.30 -34.49 0.50
CA ARG A 383 -25.31 -33.70 1.23
C ARG A 383 -24.67 -32.94 2.37
N PHE A 384 -23.90 -33.64 3.22
CA PHE A 384 -23.19 -33.02 4.33
C PHE A 384 -22.27 -31.89 3.84
N ALA A 385 -21.42 -32.14 2.83
CA ALA A 385 -20.52 -31.13 2.27
C ALA A 385 -21.27 -29.91 1.68
N THR A 386 -22.42 -30.13 1.03
CA THR A 386 -23.22 -29.03 0.46
C THR A 386 -23.92 -28.22 1.54
N LEU A 387 -24.46 -28.88 2.60
CA LEU A 387 -25.06 -28.19 3.74
C LEU A 387 -24.00 -27.39 4.50
N SER A 388 -22.83 -27.96 4.76
CA SER A 388 -21.71 -27.26 5.40
C SER A 388 -21.27 -26.03 4.59
N ALA A 389 -21.17 -26.17 3.27
CA ALA A 389 -20.85 -25.03 2.41
C ALA A 389 -21.94 -23.93 2.42
N LEU A 390 -23.22 -24.32 2.48
CA LEU A 390 -24.34 -23.38 2.61
C LEU A 390 -24.29 -22.65 3.96
N VAL A 391 -24.10 -23.37 5.05
CA VAL A 391 -23.96 -22.78 6.39
C VAL A 391 -22.78 -21.83 6.43
N ALA A 392 -21.60 -22.24 5.91
CA ALA A 392 -20.43 -21.38 5.83
C ALA A 392 -20.70 -20.11 4.99
N ALA A 393 -21.43 -20.22 3.88
CA ALA A 393 -21.81 -19.04 3.07
C ALA A 393 -22.77 -18.11 3.82
N LEU A 394 -23.74 -18.65 4.57
CA LEU A 394 -24.66 -17.86 5.39
C LEU A 394 -23.92 -17.15 6.54
N LEU A 395 -22.99 -17.85 7.20
CA LEU A 395 -22.14 -17.26 8.24
C LEU A 395 -21.24 -16.17 7.67
N ALA A 396 -20.65 -16.38 6.47
CA ALA A 396 -19.83 -15.37 5.81
C ALA A 396 -20.66 -14.13 5.42
N LEU A 397 -21.88 -14.31 4.93
CA LEU A 397 -22.79 -13.19 4.63
C LEU A 397 -23.23 -12.46 5.90
N GLY A 398 -23.58 -13.21 6.96
CA GLY A 398 -23.93 -12.63 8.27
C GLY A 398 -22.77 -11.84 8.88
N GLY A 399 -21.57 -12.42 8.86
CA GLY A 399 -20.35 -11.76 9.32
C GLY A 399 -20.01 -10.50 8.49
N THR A 400 -20.20 -10.55 7.16
CA THR A 400 -20.01 -9.37 6.29
C THR A 400 -20.99 -8.25 6.64
N THR A 401 -22.26 -8.59 6.87
CA THR A 401 -23.28 -7.60 7.28
C THR A 401 -22.93 -7.00 8.63
N ALA A 402 -22.51 -7.85 9.59
CA ALA A 402 -22.06 -7.40 10.90
C ALA A 402 -20.80 -6.52 10.81
N ALA A 403 -19.84 -6.86 9.93
CA ALA A 403 -18.65 -6.05 9.67
C ALA A 403 -19.01 -4.62 9.24
N VAL A 404 -19.99 -4.48 8.35
CA VAL A 404 -20.45 -3.16 7.87
C VAL A 404 -21.21 -2.41 8.96
N ALA A 405 -22.09 -3.11 9.69
CA ALA A 405 -22.92 -2.50 10.72
C ALA A 405 -22.14 -2.06 11.97
N MET A 406 -21.06 -2.79 12.30
CA MET A 406 -20.23 -2.56 13.49
C MET A 406 -18.90 -1.85 13.18
N ALA A 407 -18.71 -1.39 11.95
CA ALA A 407 -17.49 -0.69 11.55
C ALA A 407 -17.31 0.60 12.38
N PRO A 408 -16.15 0.78 13.05
CA PRO A 408 -15.88 2.03 13.75
C PRO A 408 -15.74 3.19 12.73
N PRO A 409 -16.11 4.42 13.14
CA PRO A 409 -16.05 5.57 12.24
C PRO A 409 -14.63 6.00 11.88
N MET A 410 -13.64 5.69 12.70
CA MET A 410 -12.23 6.04 12.55
C MET A 410 -11.33 5.01 13.22
N THR A 411 -10.05 5.02 12.88
CA THR A 411 -9.03 4.17 13.53
C THR A 411 -8.73 4.61 14.96
N THR A 412 -8.17 3.70 15.74
CA THR A 412 -7.71 4.03 17.12
C THR A 412 -6.65 5.15 17.09
N ALA A 413 -5.78 5.17 16.08
CA ALA A 413 -4.78 6.22 15.88
C ALA A 413 -5.44 7.59 15.59
N GLU A 414 -6.41 7.64 14.68
CA GLU A 414 -7.16 8.88 14.40
C GLU A 414 -7.89 9.40 15.65
N ALA A 415 -8.49 8.50 16.43
CA ALA A 415 -9.18 8.88 17.65
C ALA A 415 -8.22 9.54 18.67
N THR A 416 -7.01 9.01 18.84
CA THR A 416 -6.01 9.60 19.74
C THR A 416 -5.50 10.96 19.23
N ILE A 417 -5.27 11.08 17.92
CA ILE A 417 -4.86 12.34 17.29
C ILE A 417 -5.95 13.41 17.45
N LEU A 418 -7.22 13.06 17.22
CA LEU A 418 -8.34 13.98 17.39
C LEU A 418 -8.51 14.42 18.85
N ALA A 419 -8.31 13.51 19.81
CA ALA A 419 -8.31 13.86 21.22
C ALA A 419 -7.20 14.87 21.54
N GLY A 420 -6.00 14.68 21.00
CA GLY A 420 -4.90 15.61 21.11
C GLY A 420 -5.22 16.99 20.49
N GLN A 421 -5.75 17.02 19.27
CA GLN A 421 -6.17 18.27 18.63
C GLN A 421 -7.24 19.03 19.44
N LYS A 422 -8.18 18.29 20.01
CA LYS A 422 -9.21 18.87 20.89
C LYS A 422 -8.58 19.45 22.16
N ALA A 423 -7.62 18.77 22.76
CA ALA A 423 -6.90 19.26 23.93
C ALA A 423 -6.13 20.57 23.65
N LEU A 424 -5.45 20.64 22.48
CA LEU A 424 -4.78 21.86 22.05
C LEU A 424 -5.76 23.03 21.85
N LYS A 425 -6.90 22.80 21.22
CA LYS A 425 -7.94 23.82 20.97
C LYS A 425 -8.60 24.32 22.27
N ASN A 426 -8.91 23.41 23.16
CA ASN A 426 -9.58 23.77 24.42
C ASN A 426 -8.72 24.67 25.33
N ARG A 427 -7.39 24.57 25.20
CA ARG A 427 -6.47 25.42 25.97
C ARG A 427 -6.46 26.88 25.51
N THR A 428 -6.64 27.13 24.22
CA THR A 428 -6.73 28.50 23.69
C THR A 428 -8.00 29.22 24.15
N ALA A 429 -8.98 28.47 24.70
CA ALA A 429 -10.30 29.00 25.06
C ALA A 429 -10.48 29.32 26.57
N LYS A 430 -9.66 28.80 27.49
CA LYS A 430 -9.80 29.11 28.93
C LYS A 430 -8.57 28.69 29.77
N PRO A 431 -7.95 29.57 30.59
CA PRO A 431 -7.04 29.16 31.66
C PRO A 431 -7.83 28.42 32.74
N ALA A 432 -7.45 27.18 33.06
CA ALA A 432 -8.02 26.48 34.21
C ALA A 432 -7.53 27.11 35.52
N PRO A 433 -8.33 27.12 36.60
CA PRO A 433 -7.87 27.53 37.93
C PRO A 433 -6.73 26.60 38.37
N HIS A 434 -5.62 27.20 38.84
CA HIS A 434 -4.45 26.46 39.31
C HIS A 434 -4.80 25.63 40.55
N PRO A 435 -4.47 24.32 40.61
CA PRO A 435 -4.26 23.64 41.89
C PRO A 435 -3.01 24.23 42.54
N GLU A 436 -3.01 24.35 43.86
CA GLU A 436 -1.83 24.79 44.60
C GLU A 436 -0.62 23.89 44.29
N PRO A 437 0.56 24.48 43.99
CA PRO A 437 1.73 23.69 43.59
C PRO A 437 2.21 22.84 44.77
N THR A 438 2.29 21.54 44.58
CA THR A 438 3.06 20.65 45.46
C THR A 438 4.55 21.04 45.33
N PRO A 439 5.35 21.11 46.40
CA PRO A 439 6.71 21.67 46.39
C PRO A 439 7.75 20.96 45.50
N THR A 440 7.36 19.93 44.74
CA THR A 440 8.19 19.11 43.85
C THR A 440 7.67 18.99 42.41
N ALA A 441 6.60 19.71 42.07
CA ALA A 441 6.02 19.64 40.73
C ALA A 441 6.72 20.61 39.76
N ILE A 442 7.05 20.14 38.53
CA ILE A 442 7.58 20.99 37.46
C ILE A 442 6.48 21.96 37.01
N ASP A 443 6.80 23.27 37.00
CA ASP A 443 5.85 24.30 36.54
C ASP A 443 5.66 24.20 35.00
N GLY A 444 4.46 23.80 34.54
CA GLY A 444 4.14 23.74 33.13
C GLY A 444 4.33 25.08 32.40
N ASN A 445 4.23 26.22 33.08
CA ASN A 445 4.49 27.53 32.48
C ASN A 445 5.97 27.71 32.05
N GLN A 446 6.87 26.84 32.49
CA GLN A 446 8.27 26.84 32.06
C GLN A 446 8.55 25.89 30.90
N ILE A 447 7.54 25.21 30.35
CA ILE A 447 7.70 24.18 29.29
C ILE A 447 7.19 24.70 27.95
N THR A 448 8.04 24.62 26.92
CA THR A 448 7.68 24.68 25.51
C THR A 448 7.95 23.33 24.89
N ALA A 449 6.91 22.66 24.35
CA ALA A 449 7.00 21.36 23.71
C ALA A 449 6.68 21.48 22.20
N VAL A 450 7.61 21.03 21.36
CA VAL A 450 7.48 21.01 19.89
C VAL A 450 7.53 19.58 19.43
N GLY A 451 6.47 19.12 18.74
CA GLY A 451 6.38 17.71 18.38
C GLY A 451 5.61 17.39 17.10
N ASP A 452 5.61 16.12 16.82
CA ASP A 452 4.85 15.50 15.73
C ASP A 452 3.51 14.90 16.23
N SER A 453 2.97 13.92 15.51
CA SER A 453 1.70 13.28 15.85
C SER A 453 1.74 12.46 17.15
N VAL A 454 2.90 11.93 17.54
CA VAL A 454 3.06 11.18 18.80
C VAL A 454 2.90 12.11 20.00
N MET A 455 3.56 13.26 19.99
CA MET A 455 3.37 14.30 21.01
C MET A 455 1.93 14.85 20.96
N LEU A 456 1.35 15.00 19.77
CA LEU A 456 -0.03 15.46 19.62
C LEU A 456 -1.01 14.50 20.28
N ALA A 457 -0.86 13.20 20.06
CA ALA A 457 -1.69 12.17 20.70
C ALA A 457 -1.51 12.16 22.23
N SER A 458 -0.31 12.50 22.71
CA SER A 458 0.02 12.61 24.13
C SER A 458 -0.39 13.96 24.78
N ALA A 459 -0.87 14.92 24.00
CA ALA A 459 -1.17 16.28 24.50
C ALA A 459 -2.17 16.32 25.68
N PRO A 460 -3.23 15.48 25.72
CA PRO A 460 -4.10 15.43 26.90
C PRO A 460 -3.34 15.12 28.19
N ALA A 461 -2.46 14.11 28.17
CA ALA A 461 -1.67 13.69 29.32
C ALA A 461 -0.56 14.72 29.67
N LEU A 462 0.04 15.36 28.65
CA LEU A 462 0.98 16.46 28.88
C LEU A 462 0.31 17.65 29.62
N TYR A 463 -0.92 18.01 29.24
CA TYR A 463 -1.64 19.08 29.93
C TYR A 463 -2.14 18.69 31.31
N GLU A 464 -2.47 17.42 31.53
CA GLU A 464 -2.80 16.88 32.84
C GLU A 464 -1.59 16.95 33.79
N ARG A 465 -0.39 16.54 33.30
CA ARG A 465 0.84 16.52 34.11
C ARG A 465 1.49 17.88 34.28
N PHE A 466 1.44 18.73 33.27
CA PHE A 466 2.05 20.05 33.20
C PHE A 466 1.03 21.13 32.88
N PRO A 467 0.12 21.49 33.81
CA PRO A 467 -0.80 22.58 33.60
C PRO A 467 -0.02 23.86 33.25
N GLY A 468 -0.43 24.52 32.18
CA GLY A 468 0.26 25.72 31.71
C GLY A 468 1.35 25.46 30.64
N ALA A 469 1.78 24.21 30.32
CA ALA A 469 2.77 23.93 29.28
C ALA A 469 2.32 24.45 27.92
N PHE A 470 3.21 24.96 27.09
CA PHE A 470 2.92 25.30 25.69
C PHE A 470 3.28 24.13 24.80
N VAL A 471 2.33 23.60 24.05
CA VAL A 471 2.53 22.46 23.16
C VAL A 471 2.18 22.88 21.73
N ASP A 472 3.14 22.82 20.83
CA ASP A 472 3.00 22.96 19.38
C ASP A 472 3.28 21.62 18.70
N ALA A 473 2.26 20.81 18.52
CA ALA A 473 2.36 19.49 17.92
C ALA A 473 1.44 19.36 16.70
N LYS A 474 1.95 18.73 15.63
CA LYS A 474 1.23 18.61 14.36
C LYS A 474 1.52 17.28 13.68
N VAL A 475 0.48 16.69 13.06
CA VAL A 475 0.58 15.46 12.26
C VAL A 475 1.59 15.62 11.13
N SER A 476 2.37 14.56 10.87
CA SER A 476 3.37 14.46 9.80
C SER A 476 4.48 15.54 9.83
N ARG A 477 4.73 16.13 11.00
CA ARG A 477 5.81 17.10 11.16
C ARG A 477 7.16 16.38 11.18
N SER A 478 8.05 16.73 10.23
CA SER A 478 9.42 16.21 10.19
C SER A 478 10.40 17.07 10.99
N SER A 479 11.53 16.48 11.40
CA SER A 479 12.63 17.15 12.10
C SER A 479 13.19 18.39 11.38
N TRP A 480 13.17 18.39 10.04
CA TRP A 480 13.64 19.50 9.20
C TRP A 480 12.89 20.81 9.41
N LYS A 481 11.66 20.75 9.93
CA LYS A 481 10.87 21.94 10.29
C LYS A 481 11.21 22.46 11.71
N GLY A 482 11.92 21.66 12.52
CA GLY A 482 12.24 21.99 13.92
C GLY A 482 12.94 23.32 14.11
N PRO A 483 14.07 23.60 13.43
CA PRO A 483 14.78 24.86 13.58
C PRO A 483 13.90 26.09 13.35
N GLY A 484 13.21 26.16 12.22
CA GLY A 484 12.35 27.32 11.92
C GLY A 484 11.17 27.52 12.88
N ILE A 485 10.66 26.43 13.50
CA ILE A 485 9.62 26.52 14.54
C ILE A 485 10.21 27.09 15.82
N ILE A 486 11.39 26.60 16.25
CA ILE A 486 12.06 27.06 17.46
C ILE A 486 12.49 28.54 17.31
N ASP A 487 13.04 28.92 16.15
CA ASP A 487 13.39 30.31 15.83
C ASP A 487 12.16 31.23 15.91
N ALA A 488 11.03 30.86 15.30
CA ALA A 488 9.80 31.63 15.38
C ALA A 488 9.27 31.77 16.83
N LEU A 489 9.40 30.73 17.64
CA LEU A 489 9.04 30.76 19.06
C LEU A 489 10.02 31.62 19.87
N ALA A 490 11.30 31.59 19.55
CA ALA A 490 12.30 32.45 20.16
C ALA A 490 12.03 33.93 19.85
N ALA A 491 11.81 34.26 18.58
CA ALA A 491 11.51 35.60 18.11
C ALA A 491 10.23 36.19 18.73
N SER A 492 9.23 35.36 19.00
CA SER A 492 7.98 35.75 19.64
C SER A 492 8.06 35.81 21.20
N GLY A 493 9.20 35.44 21.80
CA GLY A 493 9.36 35.32 23.25
C GLY A 493 8.59 34.15 23.87
N ALA A 494 8.14 33.20 23.06
CA ALA A 494 7.36 32.04 23.50
C ALA A 494 8.21 30.82 23.92
N LEU A 495 9.54 30.85 23.69
CA LEU A 495 10.44 29.84 24.20
C LEU A 495 10.64 30.02 25.72
N ARG A 496 10.34 28.96 26.44
CA ARG A 496 10.42 28.90 27.90
C ARG A 496 11.70 28.21 28.34
N GLN A 497 11.86 28.02 29.65
CA GLN A 497 13.05 27.44 30.25
C GLN A 497 13.39 26.04 29.75
N HIS A 498 12.37 25.16 29.67
CA HIS A 498 12.52 23.79 29.19
C HIS A 498 11.93 23.66 27.81
N VAL A 499 12.75 23.36 26.82
CA VAL A 499 12.32 23.12 25.43
C VAL A 499 12.34 21.62 25.14
N VAL A 500 11.17 21.03 24.99
CA VAL A 500 10.99 19.59 24.70
C VAL A 500 10.75 19.40 23.22
N VAL A 501 11.55 18.58 22.54
CA VAL A 501 11.42 18.33 21.10
C VAL A 501 11.22 16.84 20.84
N ALA A 502 10.08 16.47 20.20
CA ALA A 502 9.74 15.11 19.77
C ALA A 502 9.39 15.10 18.27
N LEU A 503 10.40 15.01 17.41
CA LEU A 503 10.28 15.10 15.94
C LEU A 503 10.98 13.93 15.22
N GLY A 504 11.20 12.80 15.89
CA GLY A 504 11.96 11.66 15.37
C GLY A 504 11.13 10.64 14.58
N THR A 505 9.79 10.69 14.64
CA THR A 505 8.92 9.64 14.09
C THR A 505 8.81 9.68 12.56
N ASN A 506 8.89 10.87 11.95
CA ASN A 506 8.54 11.09 10.54
C ASN A 506 9.76 11.25 9.61
N GLY A 507 10.78 10.44 9.78
CA GLY A 507 11.96 10.39 8.91
C GLY A 507 13.29 10.47 9.66
N SER A 508 14.39 10.37 8.93
CA SER A 508 15.74 10.48 9.47
C SER A 508 16.00 11.88 10.06
N ILE A 509 16.92 11.95 11.02
CA ILE A 509 17.41 13.19 11.61
C ILE A 509 18.86 13.41 11.16
N ASP A 510 19.17 14.64 10.72
CA ASP A 510 20.53 15.08 10.40
C ASP A 510 21.10 15.85 11.60
N ARG A 511 22.37 15.59 11.95
CA ARG A 511 23.07 16.26 13.02
C ARG A 511 23.06 17.79 12.89
N ARG A 512 23.08 18.31 11.67
CA ARG A 512 23.00 19.76 11.40
C ARG A 512 21.66 20.36 11.82
N VAL A 513 20.57 19.58 11.72
CA VAL A 513 19.25 20.00 12.17
C VAL A 513 19.20 20.07 13.69
N LEU A 514 19.77 19.07 14.38
CA LEU A 514 19.90 19.06 15.84
C LEU A 514 20.75 20.24 16.34
N GLN A 515 21.89 20.50 15.66
CA GLN A 515 22.77 21.62 15.97
C GLN A 515 22.01 22.95 15.86
N LYS A 516 21.29 23.21 14.77
CA LYS A 516 20.50 24.42 14.60
C LYS A 516 19.44 24.56 15.70
N MET A 517 18.69 23.51 16.00
CA MET A 517 17.69 23.56 17.08
C MET A 517 18.32 23.91 18.43
N ALA A 518 19.48 23.32 18.76
CA ALA A 518 20.17 23.59 20.00
C ALA A 518 20.74 25.04 20.07
N ASP A 519 21.21 25.57 18.94
CA ASP A 519 21.70 26.94 18.84
C ASP A 519 20.55 27.96 18.99
N GLU A 520 19.38 27.70 18.42
CA GLU A 520 18.16 28.51 18.55
C GLU A 520 17.59 28.50 19.99
N VAL A 521 17.65 27.34 20.67
CA VAL A 521 17.26 27.23 22.09
C VAL A 521 18.17 28.09 22.96
N GLY A 522 19.46 28.12 22.63
CA GLY A 522 20.48 28.93 23.32
C GLY A 522 20.97 28.31 24.64
N PRO A 523 22.05 28.90 25.24
CA PRO A 523 22.77 28.29 26.38
C PRO A 523 22.03 28.39 27.71
N ASN A 524 21.04 29.26 27.82
CA ASN A 524 20.32 29.55 29.07
C ASN A 524 19.07 28.70 29.27
N ARG A 525 18.73 27.85 28.31
CA ARG A 525 17.58 26.95 28.34
C ARG A 525 18.02 25.49 28.25
N ASP A 526 17.15 24.58 28.63
CA ASP A 526 17.37 23.16 28.51
C ASP A 526 16.70 22.65 27.27
N LEU A 527 17.40 21.79 26.52
CA LEU A 527 16.83 21.07 25.38
C LEU A 527 16.65 19.59 25.74
N VAL A 528 15.41 19.16 25.84
CA VAL A 528 15.05 17.76 26.07
C VAL A 528 14.59 17.14 24.73
N LEU A 529 15.40 16.26 24.18
CA LEU A 529 15.10 15.53 22.96
C LEU A 529 14.39 14.21 23.32
N VAL A 530 13.17 14.03 22.86
CA VAL A 530 12.44 12.76 23.05
C VAL A 530 12.78 11.84 21.90
N ASN A 531 13.31 10.65 22.20
CA ASN A 531 13.58 9.65 21.17
C ASN A 531 12.28 9.05 20.61
N ALA A 532 12.36 8.30 19.51
CA ALA A 532 11.19 7.84 18.79
C ALA A 532 10.98 6.34 18.94
N TYR A 533 9.71 5.93 18.94
CA TYR A 533 9.27 4.54 18.82
C TYR A 533 8.25 4.40 17.67
N ALA A 534 8.60 3.61 16.69
CA ALA A 534 7.70 3.23 15.59
C ALA A 534 8.28 2.01 14.85
N PRO A 535 7.48 1.17 14.20
CA PRO A 535 7.95 0.08 13.35
C PRO A 535 8.44 0.64 11.99
N ARG A 536 9.55 1.37 12.02
CA ARG A 536 10.16 2.05 10.86
C ARG A 536 11.68 1.85 10.85
N ASP A 537 12.26 1.62 9.68
CA ASP A 537 13.69 1.30 9.51
C ASP A 537 14.63 2.39 9.98
N TRP A 538 14.20 3.65 9.91
CA TRP A 538 15.03 4.78 10.32
C TRP A 538 15.07 5.04 11.82
N ILE A 539 14.16 4.46 12.60
CA ILE A 539 14.07 4.73 14.06
C ILE A 539 15.34 4.39 14.81
N PRO A 540 16.01 3.24 14.61
CA PRO A 540 17.26 2.96 15.28
C PRO A 540 18.34 4.01 14.99
N GLY A 541 18.45 4.45 13.73
CA GLY A 541 19.37 5.50 13.31
C GLY A 541 19.06 6.87 13.92
N VAL A 542 17.77 7.23 13.99
CA VAL A 542 17.30 8.45 14.66
C VAL A 542 17.68 8.44 16.12
N ASN A 543 17.37 7.37 16.85
CA ASN A 543 17.64 7.28 18.29
C ASN A 543 19.15 7.28 18.58
N ALA A 544 19.95 6.62 17.74
CA ALA A 544 21.41 6.65 17.85
C ALA A 544 21.97 8.08 17.64
N GLU A 545 21.47 8.82 16.65
CA GLU A 545 21.94 10.21 16.40
C GLU A 545 21.52 11.18 17.52
N LEU A 546 20.29 11.05 18.06
CA LEU A 546 19.86 11.84 19.22
C LEU A 546 20.77 11.60 20.44
N GLN A 547 21.09 10.34 20.73
CA GLN A 547 21.97 9.97 21.83
C GLN A 547 23.39 10.47 21.61
N ALA A 548 23.94 10.29 20.41
CA ALA A 548 25.28 10.77 20.05
C ALA A 548 25.37 12.30 20.08
N PHE A 549 24.32 13.01 19.72
CA PHE A 549 24.28 14.47 19.82
C PHE A 549 24.27 14.94 21.27
N ALA A 550 23.41 14.37 22.11
CA ALA A 550 23.30 14.74 23.52
C ALA A 550 24.58 14.44 24.29
N SER A 551 25.29 13.34 23.99
CA SER A 551 26.53 12.97 24.70
C SER A 551 27.68 13.95 24.52
N VAL A 552 27.65 14.80 23.49
CA VAL A 552 28.71 15.79 23.20
C VAL A 552 28.28 17.25 23.43
N ARG A 553 27.00 17.48 23.70
CA ARG A 553 26.44 18.82 23.84
C ARG A 553 25.85 19.04 25.25
N SER A 554 26.49 19.83 26.06
CA SER A 554 25.97 20.17 27.41
C SER A 554 24.63 20.91 27.30
N GLY A 555 23.70 20.60 28.20
CA GLY A 555 22.34 21.18 28.22
C GLY A 555 21.35 20.50 27.25
N VAL A 556 21.74 19.38 26.69
CA VAL A 556 20.88 18.55 25.88
C VAL A 556 20.76 17.17 26.52
N VAL A 557 19.54 16.74 26.79
CA VAL A 557 19.23 15.44 27.40
C VAL A 557 18.30 14.66 26.46
N VAL A 558 18.45 13.34 26.45
CA VAL A 558 17.51 12.45 25.73
C VAL A 558 16.54 11.85 26.72
N ALA A 559 15.24 12.10 26.50
CA ALA A 559 14.16 11.44 27.20
C ALA A 559 13.78 10.15 26.46
N ASP A 560 13.90 8.99 27.13
CA ASP A 560 13.81 7.67 26.52
C ASP A 560 12.37 7.18 26.42
N TRP A 561 11.62 7.73 25.47
CA TRP A 561 10.28 7.25 25.12
C TRP A 561 10.30 5.82 24.54
N SER A 562 11.30 5.54 23.68
CA SER A 562 11.42 4.23 23.03
C SER A 562 11.57 3.10 24.06
N GLY A 563 12.45 3.26 25.02
CA GLY A 563 12.64 2.26 26.08
C GLY A 563 11.45 2.13 27.03
N ALA A 564 10.76 3.25 27.30
CA ALA A 564 9.61 3.26 28.20
C ALA A 564 8.37 2.60 27.61
N ILE A 565 8.10 2.78 26.31
CA ILE A 565 6.89 2.24 25.66
C ILE A 565 7.08 0.82 25.11
N ALA A 566 8.29 0.42 24.77
CA ALA A 566 8.55 -0.89 24.16
C ALA A 566 7.98 -2.08 24.96
N PRO A 567 7.99 -2.13 26.31
CA PRO A 567 7.34 -3.18 27.08
C PRO A 567 5.80 -3.09 27.09
N HIS A 568 5.23 -2.01 26.59
CA HIS A 568 3.82 -1.63 26.68
C HIS A 568 3.24 -1.29 25.32
N GLU A 569 3.58 -2.05 24.27
CA GLU A 569 3.06 -1.83 22.91
C GLU A 569 1.53 -1.90 22.82
N ASP A 570 0.88 -2.61 23.74
CA ASP A 570 -0.57 -2.70 23.90
C ASP A 570 -1.22 -1.37 24.26
N LEU A 571 -0.46 -0.40 24.75
CA LEU A 571 -0.92 0.96 25.05
C LEU A 571 -0.84 1.90 23.84
N LEU A 572 -0.29 1.43 22.72
CA LEU A 572 -0.30 2.14 21.44
C LEU A 572 -1.58 1.83 20.66
N ALA A 573 -1.95 2.72 19.75
CA ALA A 573 -3.01 2.48 18.79
C ALA A 573 -2.68 1.32 17.84
N GLY A 574 -3.64 0.89 17.03
CA GLY A 574 -3.47 -0.23 16.10
C GLY A 574 -2.34 -0.06 15.08
N ASP A 575 -1.84 1.15 14.89
CA ASP A 575 -0.66 1.45 14.05
C ASP A 575 0.69 1.24 14.76
N ARG A 576 0.69 0.95 16.08
CA ARG A 576 1.87 0.77 16.95
C ARG A 576 2.80 1.99 16.98
N ILE A 577 2.26 3.18 16.76
CA ILE A 577 2.98 4.45 16.76
C ILE A 577 2.37 5.42 17.77
N HIS A 578 1.05 5.65 17.65
CA HIS A 578 0.38 6.68 18.42
C HIS A 578 -0.08 6.17 19.78
N PRO A 579 0.30 6.82 20.88
CA PRO A 579 -0.10 6.39 22.21
C PRO A 579 -1.60 6.61 22.46
N GLY A 580 -2.24 5.62 23.07
CA GLY A 580 -3.54 5.79 23.70
C GLY A 580 -3.44 6.60 25.00
N ALA A 581 -4.55 6.78 25.71
CA ALA A 581 -4.56 7.59 26.94
C ALA A 581 -3.53 7.13 28.00
N ALA A 582 -3.35 5.81 28.19
CA ALA A 582 -2.36 5.26 29.11
C ALA A 582 -0.93 5.43 28.59
N GLY A 583 -0.69 5.17 27.29
CA GLY A 583 0.61 5.42 26.66
C GLY A 583 0.99 6.90 26.69
N GLY A 584 0.03 7.80 26.52
CA GLY A 584 0.25 9.25 26.67
C GLY A 584 0.70 9.66 28.08
N ARG A 585 0.23 8.99 29.13
CA ARG A 585 0.73 9.21 30.51
C ARG A 585 2.18 8.79 30.64
N ILE A 586 2.57 7.63 30.09
CA ILE A 586 3.99 7.21 30.06
C ILE A 586 4.83 8.25 29.30
N PHE A 587 4.33 8.77 28.18
CA PHE A 587 5.03 9.83 27.44
C PHE A 587 5.26 11.08 28.31
N ALA A 588 4.25 11.52 29.05
CA ALA A 588 4.37 12.67 29.95
C ALA A 588 5.35 12.41 31.11
N GLU A 589 5.40 11.18 31.65
CA GLU A 589 6.37 10.77 32.68
C GLU A 589 7.81 10.76 32.15
N VAL A 590 8.01 10.30 30.93
CA VAL A 590 9.31 10.34 30.24
C VAL A 590 9.77 11.77 30.03
N VAL A 591 8.88 12.66 29.63
CA VAL A 591 9.17 14.11 29.50
C VAL A 591 9.54 14.72 30.86
N GLU A 592 8.78 14.38 31.91
CA GLU A 592 9.12 14.86 33.26
C GLU A 592 10.51 14.42 33.71
N LYS A 593 10.81 13.13 33.52
CA LYS A 593 12.13 12.60 33.85
C LYS A 593 13.22 13.32 33.06
N GLY A 594 13.04 13.53 31.75
CA GLY A 594 13.99 14.27 30.91
C GLY A 594 14.22 15.71 31.39
N ILE A 595 13.18 16.41 31.84
CA ILE A 595 13.31 17.76 32.42
C ILE A 595 14.09 17.71 33.72
N ARG A 596 13.78 16.77 34.63
CA ARG A 596 14.53 16.61 35.90
C ARG A 596 16.01 16.26 35.68
N ASP A 597 16.28 15.39 34.69
CA ASP A 597 17.65 15.03 34.33
C ASP A 597 18.41 16.27 33.81
N SER A 598 17.75 17.14 33.03
CA SER A 598 18.35 18.39 32.53
C SER A 598 18.61 19.44 33.66
N GLU A 599 17.68 19.51 34.61
CA GLU A 599 17.87 20.38 35.82
C GLU A 599 19.04 19.89 36.66
N ALA A 600 19.15 18.59 36.89
CA ALA A 600 20.26 17.98 37.64
C ALA A 600 21.61 18.23 36.94
N GLU A 601 21.64 18.05 35.59
CA GLU A 601 22.84 18.35 34.80
C GLU A 601 23.23 19.84 34.89
N ARG A 602 22.27 20.76 34.87
CA ARG A 602 22.49 22.18 35.04
C ARG A 602 23.04 22.50 36.42
N ALA A 603 22.47 21.94 37.48
CA ALA A 603 22.94 22.15 38.86
C ALA A 603 24.35 21.60 39.09
N ALA A 604 24.74 20.56 38.38
CA ALA A 604 26.09 19.98 38.48
C ALA A 604 27.16 20.78 37.71
N ARG A 605 26.79 21.77 36.90
CA ARG A 605 27.76 22.62 36.19
C ARG A 605 28.46 23.56 37.17
N PRO A 606 29.81 23.61 37.20
CA PRO A 606 30.52 24.57 38.02
C PRO A 606 30.15 26.00 37.58
N HIS A 607 29.71 26.83 38.55
CA HIS A 607 29.53 28.27 38.31
C HIS A 607 30.86 28.84 37.82
N ARG A 608 30.95 29.23 36.54
CA ARG A 608 32.03 30.09 36.06
C ARG A 608 31.83 31.43 36.77
N THR A 609 32.59 31.68 37.84
CA THR A 609 32.77 33.01 38.38
C THR A 609 33.30 33.89 37.24
N PRO A 610 32.70 35.06 36.98
CA PRO A 610 33.31 36.01 36.05
C PRO A 610 34.72 36.35 36.55
N GLU A 611 35.75 36.14 35.72
CA GLU A 611 37.07 36.70 36.02
C GLU A 611 36.90 38.20 36.19
N PRO A 612 37.44 38.79 37.30
CA PRO A 612 37.41 40.22 37.45
C PRO A 612 38.25 40.81 36.30
N MET A 613 37.64 41.69 35.48
CA MET A 613 38.38 42.50 34.53
C MET A 613 39.43 43.29 35.32
N GLY A 614 40.71 42.90 35.21
CA GLY A 614 41.83 43.66 35.71
C GLY A 614 41.88 44.99 34.96
N TYR A 615 41.83 46.06 35.72
CA TYR A 615 42.11 47.43 35.30
C TYR A 615 43.61 47.61 34.99
#